data_12283e290d82dc0f4a7c0a9a0e4b8843
#
_entry.id   12283e290d82dc0f4a7c0a9a0e4b8843
#
_cell.length_a   1.000
_cell.length_b   1.000
_cell.length_c   1.000
_cell.angle_alpha   90.00
_cell.angle_beta   90.00
_cell.angle_gamma   90.00
#
_symmetry.space_group_name_H-M   'P 1'
#
loop_
_entity.id
_entity.type
_entity.pdbx_description
1 polymer ?
#
loop_
_entity_poly.entity_id
_entity_poly.type
_entity_poly.pdbx_seq_one_letter_code
_entity_poly.pdbx_strand_id
1 'polypeptide(L)'
;MASTAAVASFPDDCLPPEGIFETREALFESINAYAKPRGYAFITQRSIREKTGRLTIFYAYDRSRRLPSSPERARQRKTTTRITNCLFSVLAKESSEGWALKHRQDRRFTTHNHEPSLHPTAHPIYWKLSGTPELKTLSNAGLAPKDIQTVVRQSGSLATRQDIYNRIAEVRRDSRQG
;
A
#
# COMPACT_ATOMS: atom_id res chain seq x y z
N MET A 1 2.19 -31.28 -27.38
CA MET A 1 3.40 -30.74 -26.70
C MET A 1 2.98 -29.50 -25.93
N ALA A 2 2.85 -29.62 -24.62
CA ALA A 2 2.45 -28.50 -23.76
C ALA A 2 3.69 -27.62 -23.54
N SER A 3 3.63 -26.39 -24.01
CA SER A 3 4.65 -25.37 -23.75
C SER A 3 4.54 -24.96 -22.27
N THR A 4 5.47 -25.43 -21.48
CA THR A 4 5.63 -24.97 -20.08
C THR A 4 6.21 -23.55 -20.17
N ALA A 5 5.33 -22.55 -20.08
CA ALA A 5 5.77 -21.17 -19.94
C ALA A 5 6.62 -21.10 -18.65
N ALA A 6 7.91 -20.78 -18.81
CA ALA A 6 8.80 -20.54 -17.70
C ALA A 6 8.22 -19.39 -16.88
N VAL A 7 7.81 -19.67 -15.65
CA VAL A 7 7.42 -18.65 -14.69
C VAL A 7 8.68 -17.82 -14.41
N ALA A 8 8.70 -16.59 -14.87
CA ALA A 8 9.79 -15.67 -14.58
C ALA A 8 9.96 -15.58 -13.06
N SER A 9 11.07 -16.09 -12.56
CA SER A 9 11.43 -15.97 -11.14
C SER A 9 12.00 -14.57 -10.93
N PHE A 10 11.25 -13.72 -10.25
CA PHE A 10 11.73 -12.39 -9.86
C PHE A 10 12.68 -12.53 -8.65
N PRO A 11 13.69 -11.64 -8.55
CA PRO A 11 14.75 -11.79 -7.56
C PRO A 11 14.24 -11.81 -6.12
N ASP A 12 14.88 -12.58 -5.27
CA ASP A 12 14.58 -12.73 -3.83
C ASP A 12 14.84 -11.44 -3.02
N ASP A 13 15.42 -10.40 -3.63
CA ASP A 13 15.72 -9.10 -3.03
C ASP A 13 14.49 -8.20 -2.80
N CYS A 14 13.30 -8.65 -3.16
CA CYS A 14 12.04 -7.92 -2.90
C CYS A 14 11.53 -8.07 -1.47
N LEU A 15 12.08 -9.00 -0.69
CA LEU A 15 11.70 -9.19 0.70
C LEU A 15 12.36 -8.14 1.60
N PRO A 16 11.58 -7.35 2.36
CA PRO A 16 12.14 -6.43 3.34
C PRO A 16 12.86 -7.21 4.45
N PRO A 17 13.97 -6.71 5.00
CA PRO A 17 14.72 -7.40 6.04
C PRO A 17 13.85 -7.62 7.29
N GLU A 18 13.94 -8.82 7.87
CA GLU A 18 13.28 -9.12 9.15
C GLU A 18 13.85 -8.25 10.26
N GLY A 19 13.01 -7.89 11.23
CA GLY A 19 13.42 -7.05 12.35
C GLY A 19 12.30 -6.85 13.36
N ILE A 20 12.63 -6.15 14.46
CA ILE A 20 11.69 -5.74 15.49
C ILE A 20 11.54 -4.22 15.40
N PHE A 21 10.30 -3.75 15.47
CA PHE A 21 9.91 -2.36 15.37
C PHE A 21 9.11 -1.97 16.62
N GLU A 22 9.30 -0.75 17.09
CA GLU A 22 8.62 -0.25 18.27
C GLU A 22 7.10 -0.18 18.07
N THR A 23 6.67 0.25 16.89
CA THR A 23 5.25 0.40 16.56
C THR A 23 4.89 -0.32 15.26
N ARG A 24 3.61 -0.63 15.11
CA ARG A 24 3.05 -1.17 13.87
C ARG A 24 3.25 -0.22 12.70
N GLU A 25 3.09 1.07 12.95
CA GLU A 25 3.22 2.13 11.96
C GLU A 25 4.66 2.22 11.47
N ALA A 26 5.65 2.20 12.36
CA ALA A 26 7.07 2.19 12.01
C ALA A 26 7.44 0.97 11.16
N LEU A 27 6.91 -0.21 11.51
CA LEU A 27 7.08 -1.42 10.69
C LEU A 27 6.48 -1.23 9.30
N PHE A 28 5.25 -0.74 9.21
CA PHE A 28 4.55 -0.54 7.93
C PHE A 28 5.25 0.49 7.05
N GLU A 29 5.74 1.57 7.61
CA GLU A 29 6.54 2.57 6.89
C GLU A 29 7.84 1.98 6.39
N SER A 30 8.55 1.23 7.22
CA SER A 30 9.82 0.58 6.87
C SER A 30 9.67 -0.37 5.69
N ILE A 31 8.67 -1.28 5.70
CA ILE A 31 8.46 -2.22 4.58
C ILE A 31 8.08 -1.49 3.30
N ASN A 32 7.33 -0.40 3.36
CA ASN A 32 6.98 0.39 2.19
C ASN A 32 8.14 1.28 1.71
N ALA A 33 8.97 1.80 2.60
CA ALA A 33 10.21 2.49 2.22
C ALA A 33 11.16 1.56 1.47
N TYR A 34 11.24 0.29 1.88
CA TYR A 34 12.01 -0.75 1.19
C TYR A 34 11.41 -1.13 -0.16
N ALA A 35 10.09 -1.27 -0.25
CA ALA A 35 9.38 -1.72 -1.46
C ALA A 35 9.29 -0.63 -2.54
N LYS A 36 9.17 0.64 -2.16
CA LYS A 36 8.96 1.78 -3.07
C LYS A 36 10.00 1.89 -4.19
N PRO A 37 11.33 1.90 -3.91
CA PRO A 37 12.34 1.97 -4.97
C PRO A 37 12.39 0.72 -5.85
N ARG A 38 11.83 -0.40 -5.37
CA ARG A 38 11.72 -1.67 -6.09
C ARG A 38 10.45 -1.79 -6.92
N GLY A 39 9.61 -0.76 -6.96
CA GLY A 39 8.37 -0.72 -7.74
C GLY A 39 7.23 -1.53 -7.15
N TYR A 40 7.23 -1.75 -5.84
CA TYR A 40 6.21 -2.49 -5.09
C TYR A 40 5.62 -1.64 -3.96
N ALA A 41 4.47 -2.07 -3.43
CA ALA A 41 3.85 -1.47 -2.27
C ALA A 41 3.10 -2.51 -1.44
N PHE A 42 3.19 -2.40 -0.13
CA PHE A 42 2.45 -3.24 0.81
C PHE A 42 1.19 -2.55 1.29
N ILE A 43 0.13 -3.34 1.44
CA ILE A 43 -1.11 -2.94 2.09
C ILE A 43 -1.47 -3.95 3.18
N THR A 44 -2.25 -3.54 4.16
CA THR A 44 -2.83 -4.48 5.12
C THR A 44 -3.86 -5.36 4.40
N GLN A 45 -3.60 -6.64 4.33
CA GLN A 45 -4.50 -7.62 3.73
C GLN A 45 -5.54 -8.11 4.76
N ARG A 46 -5.07 -8.48 5.94
CA ARG A 46 -5.91 -8.92 7.07
C ARG A 46 -5.15 -8.80 8.39
N SER A 47 -5.91 -8.73 9.46
CA SER A 47 -5.41 -8.82 10.84
C SER A 47 -6.12 -9.96 11.55
N ILE A 48 -5.39 -10.72 12.33
CA ILE A 48 -5.91 -11.84 13.12
C ILE A 48 -5.49 -11.59 14.57
N ARG A 49 -6.45 -11.65 15.49
CA ARG A 49 -6.16 -11.68 16.91
C ARG A 49 -6.02 -13.13 17.35
N GLU A 50 -4.86 -13.47 17.89
CA GLU A 50 -4.57 -14.80 18.42
C GLU A 50 -5.32 -15.01 19.76
N LYS A 51 -5.43 -16.27 20.21
CA LYS A 51 -6.05 -16.61 21.50
C LYS A 51 -5.34 -15.94 22.70
N THR A 52 -4.06 -15.62 22.52
CA THR A 52 -3.23 -14.88 23.49
C THR A 52 -3.58 -13.39 23.56
N GLY A 53 -4.49 -12.90 22.71
CA GLY A 53 -4.84 -11.47 22.59
C GLY A 53 -3.92 -10.68 21.67
N ARG A 54 -2.77 -11.22 21.27
CA ARG A 54 -1.80 -10.59 20.37
C ARG A 54 -2.30 -10.52 18.95
N LEU A 55 -1.88 -9.49 18.21
CA LEU A 55 -2.21 -9.30 16.81
C LEU A 55 -1.16 -9.90 15.88
N THR A 56 -1.63 -10.56 14.83
CA THR A 56 -0.83 -10.93 13.67
C THR A 56 -1.43 -10.25 12.45
N ILE A 57 -0.63 -9.46 11.74
CA ILE A 57 -1.04 -8.72 10.56
C ILE A 57 -0.35 -9.29 9.34
N PHE A 58 -1.12 -9.50 8.29
CA PHE A 58 -0.62 -9.90 6.98
C PHE A 58 -0.54 -8.66 6.10
N TYR A 59 0.66 -8.30 5.69
CA TYR A 59 0.90 -7.31 4.67
C TYR A 59 1.14 -8.00 3.34
N ALA A 60 0.38 -7.65 2.35
CA ALA A 60 0.48 -8.20 1.01
C ALA A 60 0.70 -7.09 -0.01
N TYR A 61 1.12 -7.49 -1.21
CA TYR A 61 1.24 -6.57 -2.32
C TYR A 61 -0.12 -5.94 -2.68
N ASP A 62 -0.13 -4.67 -3.03
CA ASP A 62 -1.37 -3.90 -3.26
C ASP A 62 -2.23 -4.43 -4.43
N ARG A 63 -1.64 -5.20 -5.35
CA ARG A 63 -2.33 -5.88 -6.46
C ARG A 63 -2.61 -7.36 -6.21
N SER A 64 -2.44 -7.83 -4.97
CA SER A 64 -2.60 -9.23 -4.57
C SER A 64 -4.05 -9.71 -4.53
N ARG A 65 -5.03 -8.83 -4.65
CA ARG A 65 -6.44 -9.18 -4.52
C ARG A 65 -6.84 -10.26 -5.53
N ARG A 66 -7.64 -11.22 -5.09
CA ARG A 66 -8.30 -12.16 -5.99
C ARG A 66 -9.30 -11.43 -6.87
N LEU A 67 -9.28 -11.75 -8.16
CA LEU A 67 -10.40 -11.42 -9.04
C LEU A 67 -11.66 -12.08 -8.48
N PRO A 68 -12.80 -11.36 -8.40
CA PRO A 68 -14.06 -11.97 -8.03
C PRO A 68 -14.37 -13.09 -9.01
N SER A 69 -14.66 -14.28 -8.48
CA SER A 69 -14.92 -15.50 -9.26
C SER A 69 -16.29 -15.53 -9.93
N SER A 70 -17.13 -14.52 -9.69
CA SER A 70 -18.48 -14.49 -10.25
C SER A 70 -18.58 -13.57 -11.46
N PRO A 71 -18.99 -14.11 -12.63
CA PRO A 71 -19.31 -13.32 -13.81
C PRO A 71 -20.75 -12.71 -13.78
N GLU A 72 -21.49 -12.89 -12.70
CA GLU A 72 -22.96 -12.73 -12.67
C GLU A 72 -23.51 -11.32 -12.77
N ARG A 73 -22.68 -10.30 -12.82
CA ARG A 73 -23.15 -8.96 -13.25
C ARG A 73 -22.19 -8.45 -14.32
N ALA A 74 -22.59 -8.57 -15.56
CA ALA A 74 -21.94 -7.93 -16.68
C ALA A 74 -21.70 -6.44 -16.34
N ARG A 75 -20.48 -6.10 -15.95
CA ARG A 75 -20.10 -4.71 -15.72
C ARG A 75 -20.22 -3.96 -17.04
N GLN A 76 -21.11 -2.99 -17.10
CA GLN A 76 -21.33 -2.15 -18.27
C GLN A 76 -20.08 -1.35 -18.69
N ARG A 77 -19.09 -1.20 -17.79
CA ARG A 77 -17.81 -0.58 -18.07
C ARG A 77 -16.70 -1.61 -18.07
N LYS A 78 -15.97 -1.70 -19.17
CA LYS A 78 -14.68 -2.41 -19.25
C LYS A 78 -13.65 -1.64 -18.42
N THR A 79 -13.45 -2.05 -17.16
CA THR A 79 -12.37 -1.51 -16.33
C THR A 79 -11.19 -2.46 -16.39
N THR A 80 -10.03 -1.95 -16.76
CA THR A 80 -8.78 -2.71 -16.69
C THR A 80 -8.43 -2.90 -15.22
N THR A 81 -8.41 -4.14 -14.75
CA THR A 81 -7.98 -4.45 -13.40
C THR A 81 -6.47 -4.52 -13.32
N ARG A 82 -5.90 -3.95 -12.25
CA ARG A 82 -4.47 -4.07 -11.94
C ARG A 82 -4.17 -5.28 -11.04
N ILE A 83 -5.15 -6.12 -10.79
CA ILE A 83 -5.03 -7.29 -9.92
C ILE A 83 -4.21 -8.35 -10.64
N THR A 84 -3.16 -8.86 -9.98
CA THR A 84 -2.23 -9.86 -10.53
C THR A 84 -2.36 -11.23 -9.86
N ASN A 85 -3.22 -11.37 -8.85
CA ASN A 85 -3.30 -12.55 -7.98
C ASN A 85 -1.94 -12.89 -7.31
N CYS A 86 -1.08 -11.91 -7.13
CA CYS A 86 0.21 -12.09 -6.47
C CYS A 86 0.01 -12.52 -5.02
N LEU A 87 0.66 -13.60 -4.61
CA LEU A 87 0.58 -14.12 -3.24
C LEU A 87 1.65 -13.52 -2.32
N PHE A 88 2.56 -12.70 -2.85
CA PHE A 88 3.64 -12.10 -2.10
C PHE A 88 3.15 -11.38 -0.85
N SER A 89 3.66 -11.77 0.32
CA SER A 89 3.20 -11.24 1.59
C SER A 89 4.18 -11.53 2.72
N VAL A 90 4.20 -10.61 3.70
CA VAL A 90 4.97 -10.74 4.93
C VAL A 90 4.06 -10.71 6.15
N LEU A 91 4.57 -11.13 7.30
CA LEU A 91 3.84 -11.18 8.57
C LEU A 91 4.42 -10.14 9.53
N ALA A 92 3.56 -9.40 10.20
CA ALA A 92 3.92 -8.63 11.38
C ALA A 92 3.23 -9.27 12.59
N LYS A 93 4.01 -9.64 13.59
CA LYS A 93 3.52 -10.23 14.84
C LYS A 93 3.79 -9.30 16.01
N GLU A 94 2.75 -9.02 16.76
CA GLU A 94 2.86 -8.29 18.01
C GLU A 94 3.54 -9.16 19.07
N SER A 95 4.54 -8.63 19.76
CA SER A 95 5.27 -9.26 20.85
C SER A 95 5.38 -8.32 22.06
N SER A 96 5.98 -8.78 23.16
CA SER A 96 6.28 -7.94 24.33
C SER A 96 7.33 -6.86 24.04
N GLU A 97 8.15 -7.06 23.00
CA GLU A 97 9.25 -6.15 22.63
C GLU A 97 8.86 -5.22 21.47
N GLY A 98 7.62 -5.32 20.96
CA GLY A 98 7.13 -4.54 19.82
C GLY A 98 6.59 -5.43 18.71
N TRP A 99 6.79 -5.00 17.47
CA TRP A 99 6.29 -5.65 16.26
C TRP A 99 7.40 -6.34 15.49
N ALA A 100 7.36 -7.66 15.42
CA ALA A 100 8.33 -8.46 14.68
C ALA A 100 7.87 -8.68 13.24
N LEU A 101 8.68 -8.23 12.27
CA LEU A 101 8.50 -8.56 10.86
C LEU A 101 9.07 -9.96 10.59
N LYS A 102 8.29 -10.83 9.98
CA LYS A 102 8.67 -12.20 9.62
C LYS A 102 8.31 -12.52 8.18
N HIS A 103 9.21 -13.23 7.51
CA HIS A 103 8.92 -13.82 6.21
C HIS A 103 8.04 -15.05 6.37
N ARG A 104 7.31 -15.39 5.33
CA ARG A 104 6.57 -16.65 5.26
C ARG A 104 7.50 -17.74 4.75
N GLN A 105 7.42 -18.94 5.35
CA GLN A 105 8.30 -20.06 4.97
C GLN A 105 7.99 -20.61 3.57
N ASP A 106 6.73 -20.54 3.16
CA ASP A 106 6.30 -21.04 1.85
C ASP A 106 6.73 -20.07 0.74
N ARG A 107 7.53 -20.57 -0.20
CA ARG A 107 8.09 -19.81 -1.33
C ARG A 107 7.05 -19.09 -2.19
N ARG A 108 5.80 -19.59 -2.24
CA ARG A 108 4.70 -18.92 -2.95
C ARG A 108 4.40 -17.52 -2.43
N PHE A 109 4.79 -17.23 -1.20
CA PHE A 109 4.56 -15.92 -0.58
C PHE A 109 5.80 -15.03 -0.56
N THR A 110 6.93 -15.51 -1.01
CA THR A 110 8.21 -14.77 -1.02
C THR A 110 8.63 -14.31 -2.41
N THR A 111 7.91 -14.74 -3.44
CA THR A 111 8.22 -14.36 -4.83
C THR A 111 7.03 -13.67 -5.47
N HIS A 112 7.31 -12.65 -6.29
CA HIS A 112 6.29 -12.01 -7.13
C HIS A 112 6.03 -12.83 -8.41
N ASN A 113 4.82 -12.75 -8.94
CA ASN A 113 4.43 -13.36 -10.21
C ASN A 113 4.27 -12.32 -11.35
N HIS A 114 4.79 -11.13 -11.16
CA HIS A 114 4.66 -10.01 -12.09
C HIS A 114 5.86 -9.07 -11.96
N GLU A 115 6.10 -8.27 -12.98
CA GLU A 115 7.15 -7.26 -12.98
C GLU A 115 6.87 -6.11 -12.00
N PRO A 116 7.94 -5.44 -11.50
CA PRO A 116 7.80 -4.23 -10.70
C PRO A 116 7.15 -3.11 -11.51
N SER A 117 6.51 -2.20 -10.81
CA SER A 117 5.95 -1.00 -11.44
C SER A 117 7.05 0.01 -11.73
N LEU A 118 7.07 0.55 -12.95
CA LEU A 118 8.07 1.55 -13.37
C LEU A 118 7.96 2.87 -12.59
N HIS A 119 6.77 3.18 -12.07
CA HIS A 119 6.52 4.42 -11.35
C HIS A 119 5.82 4.19 -10.01
N PRO A 120 6.25 4.88 -8.93
CA PRO A 120 5.57 4.85 -7.63
C PRO A 120 4.10 5.27 -7.70
N THR A 121 3.72 6.10 -8.68
CA THR A 121 2.32 6.49 -8.94
C THR A 121 1.41 5.34 -9.31
N ALA A 122 1.96 4.16 -9.63
CA ALA A 122 1.18 2.96 -9.84
C ALA A 122 0.49 2.45 -8.55
N HIS A 123 0.98 2.87 -7.37
CA HIS A 123 0.54 2.38 -6.07
C HIS A 123 -0.21 3.45 -5.28
N PRO A 124 -1.52 3.27 -5.01
CA PRO A 124 -2.33 4.27 -4.30
C PRO A 124 -1.81 4.64 -2.90
N ILE A 125 -1.09 3.73 -2.23
CA ILE A 125 -0.56 4.01 -0.90
C ILE A 125 0.46 5.17 -0.91
N TYR A 126 1.19 5.35 -2.01
CA TYR A 126 2.15 6.44 -2.15
C TYR A 126 1.52 7.78 -2.55
N TRP A 127 0.22 7.78 -2.86
CA TRP A 127 -0.55 9.00 -3.10
C TRP A 127 -1.08 9.61 -1.81
N LYS A 128 -1.07 8.84 -0.72
CA LYS A 128 -1.48 9.37 0.57
C LYS A 128 -0.59 10.55 0.91
N LEU A 129 -1.21 11.69 1.06
CA LEU A 129 -0.56 12.90 1.52
C LEU A 129 -0.02 12.65 2.94
N SER A 130 1.28 12.45 3.05
CA SER A 130 1.98 12.57 4.32
C SER A 130 1.87 14.05 4.70
N GLY A 131 1.13 14.37 5.75
CA GLY A 131 1.03 15.76 6.18
C GLY A 131 -0.40 16.35 6.09
N THR A 132 -1.34 15.68 6.75
CA THR A 132 -2.66 16.27 7.00
C THR A 132 -2.60 17.69 7.61
N PRO A 133 -1.64 18.01 8.53
CA PRO A 133 -1.52 19.36 9.09
C PRO A 133 -1.19 20.44 8.06
N GLU A 134 -0.22 20.19 7.17
CA GLU A 134 0.20 21.14 6.15
C GLU A 134 -0.94 21.45 5.16
N LEU A 135 -1.64 20.44 4.70
CA LEU A 135 -2.74 20.61 3.77
C LEU A 135 -3.92 21.37 4.39
N LYS A 136 -4.19 21.12 5.67
CA LYS A 136 -5.19 21.85 6.45
C LYS A 136 -4.80 23.33 6.57
N THR A 137 -3.53 23.59 6.90
CA THR A 137 -2.98 24.96 7.01
C THR A 137 -3.06 25.71 5.68
N LEU A 138 -2.61 25.08 4.59
CA LEU A 138 -2.65 25.69 3.25
C LEU A 138 -4.10 25.94 2.78
N SER A 139 -5.01 25.00 3.05
CA SER A 139 -6.42 25.16 2.73
C SER A 139 -7.08 26.29 3.55
N ASN A 140 -6.76 26.40 4.83
CA ASN A 140 -7.27 27.46 5.70
C ASN A 140 -6.69 28.84 5.35
N ALA A 141 -5.46 28.87 4.81
CA ALA A 141 -4.85 30.07 4.25
C ALA A 141 -5.48 30.51 2.92
N GLY A 142 -6.48 29.78 2.41
CA GLY A 142 -7.22 30.16 1.21
C GLY A 142 -6.53 29.78 -0.10
N LEU A 143 -5.46 29.00 -0.09
CA LEU A 143 -4.78 28.60 -1.32
C LEU A 143 -5.70 27.75 -2.21
N ALA A 144 -5.63 27.99 -3.51
CA ALA A 144 -6.37 27.17 -4.46
C ALA A 144 -5.78 25.74 -4.54
N PRO A 145 -6.59 24.72 -4.81
CA PRO A 145 -6.13 23.33 -4.86
C PRO A 145 -4.96 23.08 -5.82
N LYS A 146 -4.86 23.84 -6.91
CA LYS A 146 -3.74 23.78 -7.86
C LYS A 146 -2.42 24.24 -7.22
N ASP A 147 -2.49 25.29 -6.39
CA ASP A 147 -1.32 25.85 -5.73
C ASP A 147 -0.86 24.94 -4.59
N ILE A 148 -1.82 24.41 -3.83
CA ILE A 148 -1.57 23.35 -2.83
C ILE A 148 -0.90 22.15 -3.50
N GLN A 149 -1.34 21.71 -4.69
CA GLN A 149 -0.70 20.63 -5.43
C GLN A 149 0.76 20.94 -5.73
N THR A 150 1.06 22.15 -6.12
CA THR A 150 2.43 22.58 -6.43
C THR A 150 3.33 22.49 -5.20
N VAL A 151 2.88 23.01 -4.07
CA VAL A 151 3.62 22.96 -2.79
C VAL A 151 3.84 21.52 -2.35
N VAL A 152 2.78 20.71 -2.36
CA VAL A 152 2.82 19.31 -1.94
C VAL A 152 3.73 18.46 -2.85
N ARG A 153 3.82 18.78 -4.14
CA ARG A 153 4.75 18.11 -5.06
C ARG A 153 6.21 18.48 -4.78
N GLN A 154 6.48 19.72 -4.38
CA GLN A 154 7.82 20.14 -3.98
C GLN A 154 8.33 19.38 -2.75
N SER A 155 7.44 18.95 -1.86
CA SER A 155 7.78 18.07 -0.73
C SER A 155 7.87 16.57 -1.11
N GLY A 156 7.86 16.24 -2.41
CA GLY A 156 8.03 14.87 -2.91
C GLY A 156 6.76 14.02 -2.94
N SER A 157 5.59 14.62 -2.69
CA SER A 157 4.32 13.90 -2.77
C SER A 157 3.90 13.63 -4.22
N LEU A 158 3.33 12.44 -4.43
CA LEU A 158 2.78 12.00 -5.72
C LEU A 158 1.26 12.22 -5.83
N ALA A 159 0.68 13.00 -4.90
CA ALA A 159 -0.75 13.27 -4.87
C ALA A 159 -1.23 13.90 -6.18
N THR A 160 -2.34 13.39 -6.70
CA THR A 160 -3.02 13.98 -7.84
C THR A 160 -3.85 15.17 -7.40
N ARG A 161 -4.27 16.00 -8.36
CA ARG A 161 -5.21 17.10 -8.07
C ARG A 161 -6.50 16.58 -7.43
N GLN A 162 -6.99 15.43 -7.86
CA GLN A 162 -8.21 14.83 -7.32
C GLN A 162 -8.03 14.40 -5.85
N ASP A 163 -6.86 13.87 -5.49
CA ASP A 163 -6.56 13.50 -4.10
C ASP A 163 -6.58 14.73 -3.19
N ILE A 164 -6.04 15.84 -3.67
CA ILE A 164 -6.04 17.12 -2.95
C ILE A 164 -7.47 17.66 -2.78
N TYR A 165 -8.29 17.64 -3.84
CA TYR A 165 -9.70 18.04 -3.75
C TYR A 165 -10.46 17.19 -2.74
N ASN A 166 -10.30 15.87 -2.80
CA ASN A 166 -10.95 14.93 -1.88
C ASN A 166 -10.55 15.22 -0.43
N ARG A 167 -9.27 15.47 -0.19
CA ARG A 167 -8.75 15.74 1.14
C ARG A 167 -9.19 17.11 1.69
N ILE A 168 -9.23 18.13 0.87
CA ILE A 168 -9.76 19.44 1.26
C ILE A 168 -11.25 19.32 1.62
N ALA A 169 -12.02 18.57 0.85
CA ALA A 169 -13.44 18.33 1.13
C ALA A 169 -13.63 17.57 2.47
N GLU A 170 -12.75 16.65 2.81
CA GLU A 170 -12.74 15.94 4.09
C GLU A 170 -12.42 16.91 5.24
N VAL A 171 -11.35 17.68 5.15
CA VAL A 171 -10.98 18.69 6.15
C VAL A 171 -12.12 19.70 6.42
N ARG A 172 -12.80 20.14 5.37
CA ARG A 172 -13.95 21.06 5.50
C ARG A 172 -15.16 20.41 6.15
N ARG A 173 -15.39 19.12 5.95
CA ARG A 173 -16.47 18.39 6.64
C ARG A 173 -16.19 18.26 8.12
N ASP A 174 -14.95 17.89 8.46
CA ASP A 174 -14.52 17.74 9.86
C ASP A 174 -14.63 19.07 10.62
N SER A 175 -14.29 20.18 9.97
CA SER A 175 -14.39 21.54 10.57
C SER A 175 -15.82 22.04 10.77
N ARG A 176 -16.84 21.38 10.19
CA ARG A 176 -18.28 21.74 10.37
C ARG A 176 -18.97 20.90 11.45
N GLN A 177 -18.32 19.83 11.90
CA GLN A 177 -18.88 18.92 12.91
C GLN A 177 -18.31 19.14 14.30
N GLY A 178 -17.32 20.01 14.47
CA GLY A 178 -16.75 20.46 15.73
C GLY A 178 -17.10 21.92 16.02
#